data_c23efde4a7eca7e66059971c070228a6
#
_entry.id   c23efde4a7eca7e66059971c070228a6
#
_cell.length_a   1.000
_cell.length_b   1.000
_cell.length_c   1.000
_cell.angle_alpha   90.00
_cell.angle_beta   90.00
_cell.angle_gamma   90.00
#
_symmetry.space_group_name_H-M   'P 1'
#
loop_
_entity.id
_entity.type
_entity.pdbx_description
1 polymer ?
#
loop_
_entity_poly.entity_id
_entity_poly.type
_entity_poly.pdbx_seq_one_letter_code
_entity_poly.pdbx_strand_id
1 'polypeptide(L)'
;MRSSGRNNPCPVCGRTKDTDCRWNDATILCHTGTDLRPGDTLTIAGQKWAFIHHKGGFSGMAAVFKPLSDRNREEWKWDLRRPTPNSPEQLLAIQQKRRQWSDVLDQFFAAFDAAWNVPDFYSATPDQLKYSFATIDDAQAKAAALATHLPAIWHEHPDLKQLHRLRVENNLKAVAHMAEDARQFKQNELGN
;
A
#
# COMPACT_ATOMS: atom_id res chain seq x y z
N MET A 1 -2.99 -10.53 -31.47
CA MET A 1 -1.84 -10.65 -30.56
C MET A 1 -1.21 -11.99 -30.77
N ARG A 2 0.09 -12.07 -31.04
CA ARG A 2 0.85 -13.31 -31.21
C ARG A 2 1.25 -13.83 -29.84
N SER A 3 1.43 -15.14 -29.68
CA SER A 3 1.93 -15.75 -28.45
C SER A 3 3.18 -16.59 -28.71
N SER A 4 4.01 -16.74 -27.67
CA SER A 4 5.17 -17.64 -27.74
C SER A 4 4.73 -19.09 -27.94
N GLY A 5 5.61 -19.90 -28.51
CA GLY A 5 5.37 -21.30 -28.77
C GLY A 5 6.49 -21.89 -29.67
N ARG A 6 6.40 -23.19 -29.92
CA ARG A 6 7.45 -23.94 -30.59
C ARG A 6 7.91 -23.35 -31.93
N ASN A 7 6.98 -22.80 -32.72
CA ASN A 7 7.26 -22.21 -34.03
C ASN A 7 7.28 -20.66 -33.99
N ASN A 8 7.15 -20.07 -32.81
CA ASN A 8 7.01 -18.64 -32.65
C ASN A 8 7.71 -18.19 -31.35
N PRO A 9 9.06 -18.11 -31.34
CA PRO A 9 9.80 -17.74 -30.15
C PRO A 9 9.49 -16.30 -29.73
N CYS A 10 9.46 -16.06 -28.40
CA CYS A 10 9.31 -14.71 -27.87
C CYS A 10 10.44 -13.80 -28.39
N PRO A 11 10.13 -12.64 -28.95
CA PRO A 11 11.16 -11.76 -29.54
C PRO A 11 12.09 -11.15 -28.51
N VAL A 12 11.78 -11.20 -27.22
CA VAL A 12 12.60 -10.69 -26.12
C VAL A 12 13.46 -11.78 -25.48
N CYS A 13 12.85 -12.87 -25.03
CA CYS A 13 13.55 -13.92 -24.26
C CYS A 13 13.79 -15.22 -25.04
N GLY A 14 13.32 -15.33 -26.28
CA GLY A 14 13.48 -16.53 -27.10
C GLY A 14 12.63 -17.72 -26.64
N ARG A 15 11.78 -17.59 -25.62
CA ARG A 15 10.99 -18.69 -25.03
C ARG A 15 10.07 -19.33 -26.06
N THR A 16 10.07 -20.66 -26.11
CA THR A 16 9.28 -21.47 -27.04
C THR A 16 8.41 -22.53 -26.34
N LYS A 17 8.57 -22.68 -25.00
CA LYS A 17 7.97 -23.79 -24.25
C LYS A 17 6.48 -23.64 -23.97
N ASP A 18 5.97 -22.41 -23.96
CA ASP A 18 4.60 -22.06 -23.60
C ASP A 18 4.12 -20.82 -24.34
N THR A 19 2.85 -20.44 -24.09
CA THR A 19 2.17 -19.31 -24.73
C THR A 19 2.09 -18.06 -23.83
N ASP A 20 2.91 -17.97 -22.79
CA ASP A 20 2.82 -16.91 -21.78
C ASP A 20 3.24 -15.54 -22.33
N CYS A 21 4.34 -15.51 -23.12
CA CYS A 21 4.75 -14.26 -23.75
C CYS A 21 3.82 -13.91 -24.90
N ARG A 22 3.38 -12.67 -24.97
CA ARG A 22 2.43 -12.17 -25.99
C ARG A 22 2.91 -10.87 -26.59
N TRP A 23 2.70 -10.66 -27.90
CA TRP A 23 3.08 -9.41 -28.56
C TRP A 23 2.22 -9.07 -29.77
N ASN A 24 2.25 -7.82 -30.11
CA ASN A 24 1.78 -7.24 -31.37
C ASN A 24 2.73 -6.09 -31.75
N ASP A 25 2.41 -5.34 -32.78
CA ASP A 25 3.24 -4.26 -33.29
C ASP A 25 3.31 -3.05 -32.33
N ALA A 26 2.46 -2.99 -31.30
CA ALA A 26 2.39 -1.91 -30.33
C ALA A 26 2.89 -2.28 -28.94
N THR A 27 2.95 -3.56 -28.57
CA THR A 27 3.29 -3.98 -27.20
C THR A 27 3.84 -5.41 -27.18
N ILE A 28 4.88 -5.64 -26.36
CA ILE A 28 5.37 -6.98 -26.01
C ILE A 28 5.21 -7.18 -24.50
N LEU A 29 4.64 -8.33 -24.13
CA LEU A 29 4.54 -8.82 -22.76
C LEU A 29 5.43 -10.06 -22.63
N CYS A 30 6.54 -9.96 -21.92
CA CYS A 30 7.50 -11.04 -21.70
C CYS A 30 7.43 -11.55 -20.27
N HIS A 31 7.07 -12.83 -20.07
CA HIS A 31 6.89 -13.43 -18.75
C HIS A 31 8.15 -14.05 -18.14
N THR A 32 9.27 -14.08 -18.87
CA THR A 32 10.54 -14.63 -18.33
C THR A 32 11.24 -13.65 -17.38
N GLY A 33 10.74 -12.41 -17.32
CA GLY A 33 11.40 -11.34 -16.60
C GLY A 33 12.53 -10.69 -17.42
N THR A 34 13.11 -9.66 -16.86
CA THR A 34 14.26 -8.96 -17.44
C THR A 34 15.00 -8.21 -16.34
N ASP A 35 16.31 -8.12 -16.47
CA ASP A 35 17.18 -7.30 -15.62
C ASP A 35 17.22 -5.83 -16.10
N LEU A 36 16.47 -5.50 -17.16
CA LEU A 36 16.37 -4.17 -17.71
C LEU A 36 15.67 -3.21 -16.75
N ARG A 37 16.11 -1.98 -16.74
CA ARG A 37 15.49 -0.88 -16.02
C ARG A 37 14.49 -0.15 -16.93
N PRO A 38 13.45 0.46 -16.38
CA PRO A 38 12.55 1.32 -17.14
C PRO A 38 13.35 2.37 -17.93
N GLY A 39 13.14 2.39 -19.25
CA GLY A 39 13.92 3.23 -20.17
C GLY A 39 15.01 2.51 -20.95
N ASP A 40 15.47 1.34 -20.53
CA ASP A 40 16.40 0.53 -21.30
C ASP A 40 15.76 0.04 -22.59
N THR A 41 16.57 -0.09 -23.65
CA THR A 41 16.06 -0.44 -24.98
C THR A 41 16.65 -1.73 -25.50
N LEU A 42 15.84 -2.46 -26.27
CA LEU A 42 16.23 -3.64 -27.05
C LEU A 42 15.96 -3.37 -28.53
N THR A 43 16.79 -3.95 -29.40
CA THR A 43 16.52 -3.93 -30.84
C THR A 43 15.97 -5.29 -31.26
N ILE A 44 14.75 -5.31 -31.79
CA ILE A 44 14.03 -6.50 -32.22
C ILE A 44 13.62 -6.30 -33.67
N ALA A 45 14.09 -7.15 -34.56
CA ALA A 45 13.83 -7.07 -36.00
C ALA A 45 14.08 -5.65 -36.58
N GLY A 46 15.18 -4.98 -36.16
CA GLY A 46 15.54 -3.65 -36.61
C GLY A 46 14.79 -2.49 -35.95
N GLN A 47 13.76 -2.75 -35.17
CA GLN A 47 13.01 -1.75 -34.42
C GLN A 47 13.49 -1.69 -32.97
N LYS A 48 13.67 -0.46 -32.46
CA LYS A 48 13.99 -0.23 -31.04
C LYS A 48 12.70 -0.34 -30.19
N TRP A 49 12.79 -1.14 -29.14
CA TRP A 49 11.75 -1.32 -28.14
C TRP A 49 12.30 -0.94 -26.79
N ALA A 50 11.50 -0.30 -26.01
CA ALA A 50 11.88 0.11 -24.69
C ALA A 50 11.10 -0.65 -23.63
N PHE A 51 11.78 -1.06 -22.56
CA PHE A 51 11.16 -1.60 -21.36
C PHE A 51 10.48 -0.47 -20.58
N ILE A 52 9.18 -0.66 -20.26
CA ILE A 52 8.37 0.33 -19.58
C ILE A 52 8.26 0.06 -18.08
N HIS A 53 7.72 -1.09 -17.75
CA HIS A 53 7.47 -1.53 -16.37
C HIS A 53 7.15 -3.03 -16.34
N HIS A 54 7.08 -3.57 -15.14
CA HIS A 54 6.49 -4.89 -14.91
C HIS A 54 5.00 -4.74 -14.64
N LYS A 55 4.20 -5.60 -15.28
CA LYS A 55 2.75 -5.69 -15.06
C LYS A 55 2.43 -7.04 -14.44
N GLY A 56 1.80 -7.03 -13.26
CA GLY A 56 1.24 -8.22 -12.63
C GLY A 56 -0.02 -8.70 -13.37
N GLY A 57 -0.22 -10.00 -13.43
CA GLY A 57 -1.39 -10.63 -14.03
C GLY A 57 -1.61 -12.02 -13.45
N PHE A 58 -2.66 -12.72 -13.92
CA PHE A 58 -3.03 -14.05 -13.45
C PHE A 58 -1.92 -15.11 -13.63
N SER A 59 -1.07 -14.94 -14.65
CA SER A 59 0.07 -15.82 -14.95
C SER A 59 1.42 -15.30 -14.42
N GLY A 60 1.43 -14.34 -13.46
CA GLY A 60 2.64 -13.79 -12.87
C GLY A 60 3.03 -12.40 -13.40
N MET A 61 4.30 -12.03 -13.21
CA MET A 61 4.85 -10.73 -13.63
C MET A 61 5.29 -10.78 -15.09
N ALA A 62 4.81 -9.86 -15.91
CA ALA A 62 5.26 -9.67 -17.29
C ALA A 62 6.02 -8.36 -17.45
N ALA A 63 7.17 -8.41 -18.12
CA ALA A 63 7.88 -7.22 -18.57
C ALA A 63 7.17 -6.65 -19.82
N VAL A 64 6.80 -5.37 -19.76
CA VAL A 64 6.08 -4.66 -20.82
C VAL A 64 7.06 -3.84 -21.64
N PHE A 65 7.06 -4.06 -22.96
CA PHE A 65 7.86 -3.28 -23.91
C PHE A 65 6.95 -2.57 -24.92
N LYS A 66 7.34 -1.37 -25.31
CA LYS A 66 6.69 -0.60 -26.38
C LYS A 66 7.71 -0.15 -27.44
N PRO A 67 7.31 -0.02 -28.72
CA PRO A 67 8.21 0.51 -29.74
C PRO A 67 8.66 1.92 -29.40
N LEU A 68 9.95 2.17 -29.56
CA LEU A 68 10.50 3.50 -29.36
C LEU A 68 10.21 4.33 -30.62
N SER A 69 9.12 5.10 -30.59
CA SER A 69 8.81 6.11 -31.61
C SER A 69 9.12 7.51 -31.07
N ASP A 70 9.32 8.49 -31.94
CA ASP A 70 9.57 9.89 -31.52
C ASP A 70 8.42 10.44 -30.65
N ARG A 71 7.19 10.03 -30.94
CA ARG A 71 6.00 10.38 -30.15
C ARG A 71 6.04 9.79 -28.74
N ASN A 72 6.44 8.52 -28.62
CA ASN A 72 6.62 7.88 -27.33
C ASN A 72 7.82 8.44 -26.56
N ARG A 73 8.86 8.96 -27.27
CA ARG A 73 10.03 9.54 -26.64
C ARG A 73 9.71 10.80 -25.84
N GLU A 74 8.73 11.60 -26.24
CA GLU A 74 8.27 12.77 -25.50
C GLU A 74 7.45 12.37 -24.25
N GLU A 75 6.51 11.42 -24.38
CA GLU A 75 5.78 10.84 -23.24
C GLU A 75 6.75 10.20 -22.24
N TRP A 76 7.79 9.55 -22.73
CA TRP A 76 8.84 8.92 -21.92
C TRP A 76 9.72 9.91 -21.18
N LYS A 77 10.00 11.06 -21.74
CA LYS A 77 10.69 12.14 -21.04
C LYS A 77 9.90 12.60 -19.79
N TRP A 78 8.57 12.50 -19.82
CA TRP A 78 7.74 12.78 -18.66
C TRP A 78 7.78 11.64 -17.63
N ASP A 79 7.79 10.39 -18.05
CA ASP A 79 7.94 9.23 -17.15
C ASP A 79 9.35 9.10 -16.56
N LEU A 80 10.38 9.45 -17.31
CA LEU A 80 11.77 9.53 -16.84
C LEU A 80 12.04 10.76 -15.95
N ARG A 81 11.12 11.74 -15.92
CA ARG A 81 11.11 12.82 -14.93
C ARG A 81 10.45 12.41 -13.61
N ARG A 82 10.04 11.15 -13.47
CA ARG A 82 9.86 10.61 -12.12
C ARG A 82 11.18 10.81 -11.39
N PRO A 83 11.10 11.33 -10.15
CA PRO A 83 12.32 11.70 -9.43
C PRO A 83 13.30 10.55 -9.52
N THR A 84 14.52 10.84 -9.89
CA THR A 84 15.70 9.98 -9.74
C THR A 84 15.54 9.22 -8.45
N PRO A 85 15.79 7.88 -8.43
CA PRO A 85 15.67 7.13 -7.20
C PRO A 85 16.35 7.93 -6.11
N ASN A 86 15.57 8.27 -5.09
CA ASN A 86 15.94 9.15 -3.99
C ASN A 86 17.39 8.88 -3.58
N SER A 87 18.15 9.92 -3.31
CA SER A 87 19.51 9.74 -2.78
C SER A 87 19.46 8.81 -1.56
N PRO A 88 20.52 8.13 -1.17
CA PRO A 88 20.55 7.29 0.03
C PRO A 88 19.97 8.00 1.25
N GLU A 89 20.20 9.31 1.36
CA GLU A 89 19.66 10.17 2.42
C GLU A 89 18.14 10.33 2.32
N GLN A 90 17.60 10.52 1.10
CA GLN A 90 16.15 10.60 0.87
C GLN A 90 15.47 9.26 1.15
N LEU A 91 16.09 8.14 0.75
CA LEU A 91 15.58 6.81 1.08
C LEU A 91 15.55 6.57 2.58
N LEU A 92 16.59 6.99 3.29
CA LEU A 92 16.65 6.90 4.73
C LEU A 92 15.55 7.74 5.41
N ALA A 93 15.34 8.98 4.94
CA ALA A 93 14.28 9.85 5.44
C ALA A 93 12.88 9.26 5.21
N ILE A 94 12.63 8.67 4.02
CA ILE A 94 11.37 7.98 3.73
C ILE A 94 11.17 6.78 4.66
N GLN A 95 12.22 5.99 4.89
CA GLN A 95 12.15 4.84 5.80
C GLN A 95 11.92 5.26 7.25
N GLN A 96 12.57 6.34 7.71
CA GLN A 96 12.37 6.88 9.05
C GLN A 96 10.93 7.37 9.23
N LYS A 97 10.40 8.11 8.26
CA LYS A 97 9.01 8.59 8.29
C LYS A 97 8.01 7.44 8.27
N ARG A 98 8.27 6.40 7.47
CA ARG A 98 7.44 5.19 7.45
C ARG A 98 7.43 4.48 8.80
N ARG A 99 8.57 4.37 9.48
CA ARG A 99 8.64 3.80 10.84
C ARG A 99 7.83 4.64 11.82
N GLN A 100 7.96 5.97 11.81
CA GLN A 100 7.16 6.86 12.66
C GLN A 100 5.66 6.64 12.49
N TRP A 101 5.17 6.49 11.24
CA TRP A 101 3.77 6.20 10.98
C TRP A 101 3.35 4.79 11.40
N SER A 102 4.23 3.79 11.25
CA SER A 102 3.99 2.46 11.78
C SER A 102 3.84 2.49 13.30
N ASP A 103 4.73 3.19 13.99
CA ASP A 103 4.70 3.34 15.46
C ASP A 103 3.40 4.03 15.94
N VAL A 104 2.90 5.04 15.20
CA VAL A 104 1.61 5.69 15.50
C VAL A 104 0.44 4.72 15.35
N LEU A 105 0.43 3.91 14.29
CA LEU A 105 -0.57 2.88 14.08
C LEU A 105 -0.54 1.81 15.17
N ASP A 106 0.66 1.35 15.55
CA ASP A 106 0.86 0.34 16.57
C ASP A 106 0.42 0.84 17.97
N GLN A 107 0.71 2.11 18.30
CA GLN A 107 0.23 2.73 19.53
C GLN A 107 -1.30 2.84 19.56
N PHE A 108 -1.93 3.19 18.46
CA PHE A 108 -3.39 3.20 18.37
C PHE A 108 -3.97 1.79 18.52
N PHE A 109 -3.41 0.79 17.85
CA PHE A 109 -3.88 -0.60 17.97
C PHE A 109 -3.73 -1.13 19.39
N ALA A 110 -2.62 -0.84 20.06
CA ALA A 110 -2.41 -1.25 21.45
C ALA A 110 -3.43 -0.58 22.39
N ALA A 111 -3.72 0.70 22.20
CA ALA A 111 -4.74 1.40 23.00
C ALA A 111 -6.16 0.87 22.72
N PHE A 112 -6.47 0.57 21.46
CA PHE A 112 -7.72 -0.07 21.07
C PHE A 112 -7.87 -1.44 21.74
N ASP A 113 -6.86 -2.30 21.64
CA ASP A 113 -6.88 -3.64 22.22
C ASP A 113 -7.04 -3.56 23.76
N ALA A 114 -6.41 -2.59 24.43
CA ALA A 114 -6.60 -2.36 25.86
C ALA A 114 -8.04 -1.92 26.17
N ALA A 115 -8.60 -0.98 25.43
CA ALA A 115 -9.96 -0.50 25.61
C ALA A 115 -11.03 -1.56 25.30
N TRP A 116 -10.76 -2.43 24.30
CA TRP A 116 -11.65 -3.54 23.94
C TRP A 116 -11.75 -4.59 25.04
N ASN A 117 -10.73 -4.76 25.85
CA ASN A 117 -10.64 -5.77 26.90
C ASN A 117 -10.96 -5.21 28.32
N VAL A 118 -11.56 -4.02 28.43
CA VAL A 118 -11.99 -3.52 29.74
C VAL A 118 -13.17 -4.34 30.30
N PRO A 119 -13.30 -4.46 31.64
CA PRO A 119 -14.45 -5.09 32.26
C PRO A 119 -15.79 -4.42 31.88
N ASP A 120 -16.82 -5.21 31.81
CA ASP A 120 -18.20 -4.71 31.65
C ASP A 120 -18.57 -3.74 32.79
N PHE A 121 -19.11 -2.59 32.45
CA PHE A 121 -19.35 -1.48 33.36
C PHE A 121 -20.33 -1.85 34.49
N TYR A 122 -21.35 -2.67 34.21
CA TYR A 122 -22.36 -3.05 35.17
C TYR A 122 -21.90 -4.07 36.21
N SER A 123 -20.83 -4.80 35.90
CA SER A 123 -20.24 -5.81 36.80
C SER A 123 -18.91 -5.34 37.41
N ALA A 124 -18.38 -4.19 37.00
CA ALA A 124 -17.08 -3.70 37.43
C ALA A 124 -17.09 -3.06 38.82
N THR A 125 -16.01 -3.25 39.56
CA THR A 125 -15.77 -2.51 40.81
C THR A 125 -15.45 -1.03 40.52
N PRO A 126 -15.58 -0.11 41.50
CA PRO A 126 -15.25 1.30 41.33
C PRO A 126 -13.84 1.55 40.74
N ASP A 127 -12.86 0.77 41.20
CA ASP A 127 -11.47 0.89 40.69
C ASP A 127 -11.36 0.38 39.25
N GLN A 128 -12.06 -0.69 38.90
CA GLN A 128 -12.15 -1.20 37.53
C GLN A 128 -12.85 -0.20 36.60
N LEU A 129 -13.93 0.45 37.06
CA LEU A 129 -14.61 1.51 36.30
C LEU A 129 -13.66 2.67 36.00
N LYS A 130 -12.94 3.14 37.04
CA LYS A 130 -11.93 4.21 36.85
C LYS A 130 -10.88 3.83 35.82
N TYR A 131 -10.36 2.61 35.89
CA TYR A 131 -9.40 2.09 34.92
C TYR A 131 -10.02 2.00 33.52
N SER A 132 -11.23 1.46 33.38
CA SER A 132 -11.93 1.31 32.10
C SER A 132 -12.13 2.66 31.42
N PHE A 133 -12.61 3.66 32.15
CA PHE A 133 -12.80 5.02 31.60
C PHE A 133 -11.48 5.65 31.14
N ALA A 134 -10.43 5.57 31.97
CA ALA A 134 -9.13 6.10 31.60
C ALA A 134 -8.55 5.44 30.34
N THR A 135 -8.77 4.12 30.19
CA THR A 135 -8.28 3.34 29.04
C THR A 135 -9.07 3.70 27.77
N ILE A 136 -10.40 3.87 27.87
CA ILE A 136 -11.23 4.29 26.73
C ILE A 136 -10.91 5.74 26.35
N ASP A 137 -10.72 6.63 27.31
CA ASP A 137 -10.34 8.04 27.04
C ASP A 137 -8.96 8.12 26.32
N ASP A 138 -7.97 7.29 26.71
CA ASP A 138 -6.68 7.18 26.02
C ASP A 138 -6.83 6.67 24.58
N ALA A 139 -7.64 5.61 24.38
CA ALA A 139 -7.91 5.08 23.05
C ALA A 139 -8.61 6.13 22.17
N GLN A 140 -9.55 6.90 22.71
CA GLN A 140 -10.24 7.98 22.00
C GLN A 140 -9.28 9.11 21.61
N ALA A 141 -8.38 9.52 22.51
CA ALA A 141 -7.37 10.53 22.22
C ALA A 141 -6.43 10.10 21.09
N LYS A 142 -5.95 8.85 21.14
CA LYS A 142 -5.10 8.28 20.08
C LYS A 142 -5.85 8.11 18.75
N ALA A 143 -7.12 7.73 18.79
CA ALA A 143 -7.99 7.65 17.61
C ALA A 143 -8.14 9.03 16.94
N ALA A 144 -8.40 10.09 17.71
CA ALA A 144 -8.52 11.45 17.21
C ALA A 144 -7.20 11.96 16.59
N ALA A 145 -6.08 11.72 17.28
CA ALA A 145 -4.76 12.06 16.76
C ALA A 145 -4.45 11.31 15.46
N LEU A 146 -4.71 10.00 15.40
CA LEU A 146 -4.52 9.20 14.19
C LEU A 146 -5.40 9.70 13.04
N ALA A 147 -6.69 9.96 13.28
CA ALA A 147 -7.63 10.43 12.27
C ALA A 147 -7.16 11.72 11.58
N THR A 148 -6.52 12.62 12.32
CA THR A 148 -5.94 13.86 11.79
C THR A 148 -4.79 13.58 10.81
N HIS A 149 -4.02 12.54 11.04
CA HIS A 149 -2.85 12.19 10.22
C HIS A 149 -3.14 11.20 9.09
N LEU A 150 -4.25 10.47 9.14
CA LEU A 150 -4.57 9.42 8.16
C LEU A 150 -4.50 9.86 6.69
N PRO A 151 -5.01 11.06 6.29
CA PRO A 151 -4.92 11.48 4.90
C PRO A 151 -3.47 11.58 4.40
N ALA A 152 -2.57 12.12 5.25
CA ALA A 152 -1.15 12.23 4.94
C ALA A 152 -0.48 10.86 4.90
N ILE A 153 -0.73 9.99 5.89
CA ILE A 153 -0.21 8.62 5.96
C ILE A 153 -0.60 7.84 4.70
N TRP A 154 -1.89 7.87 4.32
CA TRP A 154 -2.41 7.15 3.17
C TRP A 154 -1.89 7.68 1.83
N HIS A 155 -1.59 8.97 1.76
CA HIS A 155 -1.00 9.59 0.57
C HIS A 155 0.48 9.24 0.43
N GLU A 156 1.24 9.34 1.52
CA GLU A 156 2.70 9.13 1.50
C GLU A 156 3.08 7.64 1.48
N HIS A 157 2.25 6.78 2.08
CA HIS A 157 2.50 5.34 2.24
C HIS A 157 1.29 4.50 1.83
N PRO A 158 1.03 4.35 0.52
CA PRO A 158 -0.10 3.56 0.02
C PRO A 158 -0.02 2.07 0.39
N ASP A 159 1.17 1.55 0.69
CA ASP A 159 1.38 0.20 1.21
C ASP A 159 0.81 0.02 2.62
N LEU A 160 1.01 0.99 3.52
CA LEU A 160 0.39 1.00 4.85
C LEU A 160 -1.14 1.11 4.75
N LYS A 161 -1.65 1.92 3.83
CA LYS A 161 -3.08 1.99 3.56
C LYS A 161 -3.65 0.63 3.14
N GLN A 162 -2.99 -0.04 2.18
CA GLN A 162 -3.43 -1.35 1.70
C GLN A 162 -3.45 -2.39 2.83
N LEU A 163 -2.47 -2.35 3.73
CA LEU A 163 -2.32 -3.30 4.82
C LEU A 163 -3.30 -3.04 5.98
N HIS A 164 -3.54 -1.78 6.35
CA HIS A 164 -4.19 -1.43 7.61
C HIS A 164 -5.56 -0.75 7.49
N ARG A 165 -5.96 -0.30 6.30
CA ARG A 165 -7.15 0.54 6.11
C ARG A 165 -8.40 -0.01 6.79
N LEU A 166 -8.78 -1.25 6.48
CA LEU A 166 -10.01 -1.85 7.03
C LEU A 166 -9.97 -1.99 8.55
N ARG A 167 -8.80 -2.40 9.10
CA ARG A 167 -8.61 -2.52 10.54
C ARG A 167 -8.73 -1.14 11.21
N VAL A 168 -8.08 -0.13 10.66
CA VAL A 168 -8.14 1.24 11.19
C VAL A 168 -9.55 1.79 11.16
N GLU A 169 -10.25 1.70 10.02
CA GLU A 169 -11.63 2.19 9.88
C GLU A 169 -12.59 1.52 10.86
N ASN A 170 -12.46 0.20 11.06
CA ASN A 170 -13.30 -0.53 12.01
C ASN A 170 -12.98 -0.18 13.47
N ASN A 171 -11.69 -0.10 13.81
CA ASN A 171 -11.28 0.22 15.18
C ASN A 171 -11.64 1.66 15.57
N LEU A 172 -11.54 2.63 14.64
CA LEU A 172 -11.98 4.01 14.89
C LEU A 172 -13.47 4.08 15.22
N LYS A 173 -14.30 3.33 14.49
CA LYS A 173 -15.75 3.24 14.78
C LYS A 173 -16.01 2.60 16.12
N ALA A 174 -15.32 1.50 16.44
CA ALA A 174 -15.49 0.79 17.70
C ALA A 174 -15.07 1.65 18.90
N VAL A 175 -13.96 2.40 18.81
CA VAL A 175 -13.55 3.37 19.85
C VAL A 175 -14.63 4.45 20.07
N ALA A 176 -15.21 4.97 19.00
CA ALA A 176 -16.29 5.96 19.10
C ALA A 176 -17.51 5.40 19.84
N HIS A 177 -17.90 4.14 19.58
CA HIS A 177 -18.99 3.48 20.31
C HIS A 177 -18.63 3.25 21.77
N MET A 178 -17.47 2.71 22.09
CA MET A 178 -17.03 2.51 23.48
C MET A 178 -17.01 3.82 24.28
N ALA A 179 -16.55 4.92 23.67
CA ALA A 179 -16.54 6.23 24.31
C ALA A 179 -17.96 6.76 24.55
N GLU A 180 -18.89 6.51 23.64
CA GLU A 180 -20.29 6.88 23.81
C GLU A 180 -20.96 6.06 24.91
N ASP A 181 -20.77 4.74 24.93
CA ASP A 181 -21.28 3.84 25.96
C ASP A 181 -20.77 4.25 27.36
N ALA A 182 -19.45 4.53 27.46
CA ALA A 182 -18.84 5.01 28.69
C ALA A 182 -19.45 6.34 29.17
N ARG A 183 -19.74 7.26 28.24
CA ARG A 183 -20.37 8.56 28.56
C ARG A 183 -21.80 8.37 29.05
N GLN A 184 -22.59 7.53 28.38
CA GLN A 184 -23.96 7.22 28.76
C GLN A 184 -24.04 6.56 30.14
N PHE A 185 -23.13 5.61 30.40
CA PHE A 185 -23.04 4.98 31.71
C PHE A 185 -22.73 6.01 32.82
N LYS A 186 -21.73 6.89 32.60
CA LYS A 186 -21.41 7.96 33.55
C LYS A 186 -22.62 8.85 33.86
N GLN A 187 -23.40 9.22 32.84
CA GLN A 187 -24.58 10.07 33.00
C GLN A 187 -25.72 9.36 33.76
N ASN A 188 -25.97 8.10 33.43
CA ASN A 188 -27.13 7.38 34.01
C ASN A 188 -26.88 6.83 35.40
N GLU A 189 -25.67 6.33 35.65
CA GLU A 189 -25.39 5.56 36.90
C GLU A 189 -24.56 6.36 37.90
N LEU A 190 -23.77 7.34 37.45
CA LEU A 190 -22.88 8.12 38.31
C LEU A 190 -23.36 9.57 38.53
N GLY A 191 -24.40 10.01 37.82
CA GLY A 191 -25.03 11.32 38.02
C GLY A 191 -24.18 12.52 37.67
N ASN A 192 -23.18 12.36 36.79
CA ASN A 192 -22.27 13.40 36.28
C ASN A 192 -22.50 13.71 34.80
#